data_6d0d2d04d5a2e07e5e55d7c142488119
#
_entry.id   6d0d2d04d5a2e07e5e55d7c142488119
#
_cell.length_a   1.000
_cell.length_b   1.000
_cell.length_c   1.000
_cell.angle_alpha   90.00
_cell.angle_beta   90.00
_cell.angle_gamma   90.00
#
_symmetry.space_group_name_H-M   'P 1'
#
loop_
_entity.id
_entity.type
_entity.pdbx_description
1 polymer ?
#
loop_
_entity_poly.entity_id
_entity_poly.type
_entity_poly.pdbx_seq_one_letter_code
_entity_poly.pdbx_strand_id
1 'polypeptide(L)'
;MRSFLRKKGYTSHCTICIDNIRGMKMKEVEFRRPQLEDKETLSYYFKKYPSRSCERTFVNVYLWSKHYRVKYAIIENALVFRSEDEGAYSFAYPAGEPEDVKRAIEFLKEYCEERDQEFNMYCVTPEAWEQFNSWYPGQYEIEYSRDDADYIYEAEKLATLSGKKLHAKRNHINKFKAEHENWSYEPMTEENLEECFQMALKWRNENGCEEDLNKNAEMCVTLNSLRLFKELELIGGILRVDGEIVAFTIGEELCEDTFVVHIEKAYATIQGAYPMINQQFVEHACKDYRYVNREEDTGSEGLRKAKLSYRPVFLTEKGYVTKK
;
A
#
# COMPACT_ATOMS: atom_id res chain seq x y z
N MET A 1 0.73 3.22 -7.38
CA MET A 1 -0.44 4.11 -7.59
C MET A 1 -0.07 5.60 -7.61
N ARG A 2 0.87 6.05 -6.78
CA ARG A 2 1.28 7.47 -6.68
C ARG A 2 1.95 8.06 -7.93
N SER A 3 2.62 7.25 -8.77
CA SER A 3 3.39 7.76 -9.92
C SER A 3 2.57 7.93 -11.21
N PHE A 4 1.52 7.15 -11.40
CA PHE A 4 0.71 7.13 -12.63
C PHE A 4 -0.17 8.37 -12.80
N LEU A 5 -0.77 8.84 -11.73
CA LEU A 5 -1.68 10.00 -11.76
C LEU A 5 -0.99 11.32 -12.09
N ARG A 6 0.37 11.36 -12.13
CA ARG A 6 1.16 12.55 -12.49
C ARG A 6 1.62 12.63 -13.95
N LYS A 7 1.57 11.56 -14.75
CA LYS A 7 2.23 11.50 -16.06
C LYS A 7 1.37 11.82 -17.27
N LYS A 8 0.05 11.82 -17.17
CA LYS A 8 -0.82 12.14 -18.33
C LYS A 8 -1.52 13.49 -18.14
N GLY A 9 -0.92 14.56 -18.68
CA GLY A 9 -1.62 15.80 -18.96
C GLY A 9 -2.54 15.60 -20.17
N TYR A 10 -3.80 15.32 -19.94
CA TYR A 10 -4.81 15.35 -21.00
C TYR A 10 -5.39 16.75 -21.14
N THR A 11 -5.25 17.33 -22.33
CA THR A 11 -5.93 18.57 -22.72
C THR A 11 -7.40 18.26 -22.95
N SER A 12 -8.27 18.82 -22.12
CA SER A 12 -9.70 18.73 -22.25
C SER A 12 -10.19 19.45 -23.52
N HIS A 13 -10.76 18.71 -24.46
CA HIS A 13 -11.67 19.27 -25.45
C HIS A 13 -13.09 18.83 -25.07
N CYS A 14 -13.84 19.77 -24.50
CA CYS A 14 -15.26 19.63 -24.28
C CYS A 14 -15.97 19.83 -25.61
N THR A 15 -16.59 18.80 -26.15
CA THR A 15 -17.60 18.96 -27.21
C THR A 15 -18.83 18.15 -26.79
N ILE A 16 -19.86 18.90 -26.42
CA ILE A 16 -21.22 18.37 -26.19
C ILE A 16 -21.79 17.99 -27.56
N CYS A 17 -22.01 16.74 -27.81
CA CYS A 17 -22.97 16.26 -28.82
C CYS A 17 -23.88 15.25 -28.15
N ILE A 18 -25.09 15.72 -27.84
CA ILE A 18 -26.26 14.87 -27.58
C ILE A 18 -26.79 14.47 -28.93
N ASP A 19 -26.86 13.18 -29.23
CA ASP A 19 -28.00 12.61 -29.92
C ASP A 19 -27.94 11.07 -29.97
N ASN A 20 -28.97 10.46 -29.38
CA ASN A 20 -29.66 9.23 -29.76
C ASN A 20 -28.87 8.08 -30.39
N ILE A 21 -28.48 7.10 -29.57
CA ILE A 21 -28.33 5.72 -30.05
C ILE A 21 -28.91 4.72 -29.05
N ARG A 22 -29.97 4.04 -29.50
CA ARG A 22 -30.49 2.69 -29.19
C ARG A 22 -30.45 2.22 -27.71
N GLY A 23 -31.64 1.92 -27.23
CA GLY A 23 -32.09 1.13 -26.09
C GLY A 23 -31.26 -0.02 -25.55
N MET A 24 -29.95 0.14 -25.39
CA MET A 24 -29.13 -0.71 -24.54
C MET A 24 -29.22 -0.14 -23.12
N LYS A 25 -29.75 -0.94 -22.21
CA LYS A 25 -29.74 -0.61 -20.76
C LYS A 25 -28.30 -0.56 -20.35
N MET A 26 -27.80 0.64 -19.95
CA MET A 26 -26.45 0.77 -19.41
C MET A 26 -26.24 -0.23 -18.26
N LYS A 27 -25.07 -0.86 -18.22
CA LYS A 27 -24.71 -1.73 -17.09
C LYS A 27 -24.63 -0.90 -15.82
N GLU A 28 -25.61 -1.07 -14.95
CA GLU A 28 -25.66 -0.41 -13.65
C GLU A 28 -24.88 -1.24 -12.65
N VAL A 29 -23.82 -0.66 -12.09
CA VAL A 29 -23.07 -1.16 -10.94
C VAL A 29 -22.74 0.00 -10.02
N GLU A 30 -23.05 -0.15 -8.76
CA GLU A 30 -22.76 0.85 -7.77
C GLU A 30 -21.33 0.63 -7.20
N PHE A 31 -20.42 1.51 -7.56
CA PHE A 31 -19.12 1.59 -6.94
C PHE A 31 -19.18 2.49 -5.70
N ARG A 32 -18.90 1.96 -4.53
CA ARG A 32 -18.90 2.72 -3.27
C ARG A 32 -17.53 2.72 -2.59
N ARG A 33 -17.26 3.78 -1.83
CA ARG A 33 -16.01 3.87 -1.07
C ARG A 33 -16.03 2.85 0.06
N PRO A 34 -14.91 2.13 0.33
CA PRO A 34 -14.80 1.23 1.48
C PRO A 34 -15.14 1.95 2.79
N GLN A 35 -15.95 1.32 3.64
CA GLN A 35 -16.31 1.73 4.98
C GLN A 35 -15.83 0.67 5.97
N LEU A 36 -15.82 0.97 7.28
CA LEU A 36 -15.38 0.00 8.30
C LEU A 36 -16.23 -1.28 8.29
N GLU A 37 -17.51 -1.15 8.01
CA GLU A 37 -18.47 -2.27 7.92
C GLU A 37 -18.15 -3.25 6.78
N ASP A 38 -17.34 -2.81 5.80
CA ASP A 38 -16.93 -3.64 4.66
C ASP A 38 -15.72 -4.53 4.95
N LYS A 39 -15.09 -4.36 6.14
CA LYS A 39 -13.84 -5.03 6.50
C LYS A 39 -13.93 -6.55 6.32
N GLU A 40 -14.97 -7.18 6.86
CA GLU A 40 -15.15 -8.63 6.77
C GLU A 40 -15.24 -9.09 5.30
N THR A 41 -16.07 -8.42 4.51
CA THR A 41 -16.28 -8.76 3.09
C THR A 41 -14.99 -8.61 2.26
N LEU A 42 -14.29 -7.47 2.38
CA LEU A 42 -13.08 -7.20 1.61
C LEU A 42 -11.92 -8.12 2.03
N SER A 43 -11.76 -8.32 3.34
CA SER A 43 -10.74 -9.22 3.89
C SER A 43 -10.97 -10.67 3.49
N TYR A 44 -12.22 -11.12 3.36
CA TYR A 44 -12.53 -12.45 2.83
C TYR A 44 -11.93 -12.65 1.42
N TYR A 45 -12.11 -11.69 0.51
CA TYR A 45 -11.53 -11.78 -0.84
C TYR A 45 -10.01 -11.77 -0.81
N PHE A 46 -9.39 -10.93 0.01
CA PHE A 46 -7.94 -10.84 0.10
C PHE A 46 -7.30 -12.11 0.68
N LYS A 47 -7.95 -12.72 1.68
CA LYS A 47 -7.50 -14.00 2.25
C LYS A 47 -7.69 -15.17 1.28
N LYS A 48 -8.80 -15.19 0.55
CA LYS A 48 -9.10 -16.25 -0.40
C LYS A 48 -8.23 -16.16 -1.68
N TYR A 49 -7.90 -14.95 -2.12
CA TYR A 49 -7.09 -14.68 -3.32
C TYR A 49 -5.86 -13.85 -2.94
N PRO A 50 -4.89 -14.46 -2.24
CA PRO A 50 -3.78 -13.73 -1.64
C PRO A 50 -2.82 -13.17 -2.68
N SER A 51 -2.17 -12.06 -2.31
CA SER A 51 -1.08 -11.45 -3.05
C SER A 51 -0.10 -10.81 -2.06
N ARG A 52 1.16 -10.66 -2.48
CA ARG A 52 2.15 -9.92 -1.68
C ARG A 52 2.19 -8.43 -2.00
N SER A 53 1.24 -7.92 -2.79
CA SER A 53 1.07 -6.48 -3.06
C SER A 53 0.42 -5.80 -1.86
N CYS A 54 0.98 -4.69 -1.37
CA CYS A 54 0.50 -4.00 -0.17
C CYS A 54 -0.95 -3.50 -0.29
N GLU A 55 -1.46 -3.32 -1.50
CA GLU A 55 -2.85 -2.94 -1.75
C GLU A 55 -3.86 -4.08 -1.50
N ARG A 56 -3.38 -5.28 -1.15
CA ARG A 56 -4.24 -6.44 -0.87
C ARG A 56 -4.55 -6.61 0.61
N THR A 57 -4.69 -5.48 1.34
CA THR A 57 -5.25 -5.46 2.70
C THR A 57 -6.43 -4.49 2.79
N PHE A 58 -7.32 -4.75 3.73
CA PHE A 58 -8.44 -3.83 4.00
C PHE A 58 -7.93 -2.47 4.48
N VAL A 59 -6.91 -2.47 5.34
CA VAL A 59 -6.34 -1.24 5.91
C VAL A 59 -5.81 -0.33 4.81
N ASN A 60 -5.04 -0.88 3.87
CA ASN A 60 -4.50 -0.08 2.77
C ASN A 60 -5.62 0.54 1.93
N VAL A 61 -6.56 -0.28 1.42
CA VAL A 61 -7.63 0.24 0.56
C VAL A 61 -8.58 1.19 1.30
N TYR A 62 -8.86 0.96 2.58
CA TYR A 62 -9.73 1.81 3.37
C TYR A 62 -9.10 3.19 3.64
N LEU A 63 -7.87 3.21 4.16
CA LEU A 63 -7.20 4.44 4.57
C LEU A 63 -6.83 5.33 3.38
N TRP A 64 -6.42 4.73 2.25
CA TRP A 64 -6.05 5.47 1.05
C TRP A 64 -7.22 5.79 0.13
N SER A 65 -8.41 5.19 0.33
CA SER A 65 -9.57 5.32 -0.56
C SER A 65 -9.99 6.76 -0.82
N LYS A 66 -9.92 7.62 0.20
CA LYS A 66 -10.28 9.04 0.06
C LYS A 66 -9.28 9.79 -0.79
N HIS A 67 -7.99 9.53 -0.58
CA HIS A 67 -6.92 10.23 -1.29
C HIS A 67 -6.87 9.87 -2.77
N TYR A 68 -6.98 8.57 -3.08
CA TYR A 68 -6.96 8.07 -4.46
C TYR A 68 -8.33 7.89 -5.08
N ARG A 69 -9.39 8.37 -4.44
CA ARG A 69 -10.79 8.24 -4.90
C ARG A 69 -11.16 6.80 -5.25
N VAL A 70 -10.64 5.86 -4.47
CA VAL A 70 -10.89 4.43 -4.69
C VAL A 70 -12.27 4.06 -4.21
N LYS A 71 -13.01 3.37 -5.09
CA LYS A 71 -14.30 2.75 -4.82
C LYS A 71 -14.24 1.28 -5.18
N TYR A 72 -15.12 0.47 -4.62
CA TYR A 72 -15.19 -0.95 -4.93
C TYR A 72 -16.60 -1.39 -5.30
N ALA A 73 -16.67 -2.51 -6.01
CA ALA A 73 -17.89 -3.27 -6.26
C ALA A 73 -17.54 -4.77 -6.35
N ILE A 74 -18.53 -5.62 -6.13
CA ILE A 74 -18.42 -7.04 -6.44
C ILE A 74 -19.14 -7.26 -7.78
N ILE A 75 -18.38 -7.72 -8.77
CA ILE A 75 -18.86 -7.92 -10.15
C ILE A 75 -18.53 -9.35 -10.53
N GLU A 76 -19.53 -10.12 -10.98
CA GLU A 76 -19.35 -11.52 -11.38
C GLU A 76 -18.59 -12.36 -10.31
N ASN A 77 -18.89 -12.15 -9.03
CA ASN A 77 -18.23 -12.72 -7.84
C ASN A 77 -16.76 -12.34 -7.67
N ALA A 78 -16.22 -11.41 -8.45
CA ALA A 78 -14.88 -10.87 -8.24
C ALA A 78 -14.95 -9.50 -7.55
N LEU A 79 -14.04 -9.24 -6.62
CA LEU A 79 -13.87 -7.94 -5.98
C LEU A 79 -13.07 -7.03 -6.91
N VAL A 80 -13.65 -5.90 -7.27
CA VAL A 80 -13.11 -4.92 -8.19
C VAL A 80 -12.93 -3.58 -7.47
N PHE A 81 -11.76 -2.98 -7.60
CA PHE A 81 -11.53 -1.59 -7.20
C PHE A 81 -11.40 -0.69 -8.42
N ARG A 82 -12.01 0.47 -8.33
CA ARG A 82 -11.96 1.53 -9.34
C ARG A 82 -11.39 2.80 -8.70
N SER A 83 -10.38 3.37 -9.29
CA SER A 83 -9.97 4.75 -9.02
C SER A 83 -10.50 5.68 -10.11
N GLU A 84 -10.62 6.96 -9.77
CA GLU A 84 -11.09 8.00 -10.67
C GLU A 84 -10.15 9.21 -10.59
N ASP A 85 -9.58 9.61 -11.72
CA ASP A 85 -8.74 10.79 -11.81
C ASP A 85 -9.12 11.62 -13.04
N GLU A 86 -9.44 12.90 -12.82
CA GLU A 86 -9.90 13.83 -13.86
C GLU A 86 -11.05 13.27 -14.75
N GLY A 87 -11.91 12.42 -14.16
CA GLY A 87 -13.01 11.77 -14.85
C GLY A 87 -12.64 10.47 -15.58
N ALA A 88 -11.37 10.11 -15.66
CA ALA A 88 -10.92 8.83 -16.21
C ALA A 88 -10.95 7.72 -15.16
N TYR A 89 -11.38 6.50 -15.57
CA TYR A 89 -11.42 5.33 -14.71
C TYR A 89 -10.20 4.44 -14.91
N SER A 90 -9.72 3.89 -13.81
CA SER A 90 -8.74 2.81 -13.82
C SER A 90 -9.13 1.76 -12.78
N PHE A 91 -8.86 0.48 -13.07
CA PHE A 91 -9.28 -0.63 -12.21
C PHE A 91 -8.06 -1.38 -11.68
N ALA A 92 -8.08 -1.76 -10.41
CA ALA A 92 -7.12 -2.75 -9.94
C ALA A 92 -7.47 -4.13 -10.54
N TYR A 93 -6.44 -4.99 -10.72
CA TYR A 93 -6.70 -6.36 -11.15
C TYR A 93 -7.66 -7.04 -10.16
N PRO A 94 -8.81 -7.60 -10.64
CA PRO A 94 -9.83 -8.11 -9.73
C PRO A 94 -9.35 -9.28 -8.86
N ALA A 95 -9.95 -9.44 -7.67
CA ALA A 95 -9.72 -10.60 -6.82
C ALA A 95 -10.90 -11.57 -6.92
N GLY A 96 -10.66 -12.77 -7.41
CA GLY A 96 -11.68 -13.78 -7.64
C GLY A 96 -11.10 -15.05 -8.25
N GLU A 97 -11.97 -16.05 -8.48
CA GLU A 97 -11.61 -17.21 -9.31
C GLU A 97 -11.31 -16.77 -10.75
N PRO A 98 -10.41 -17.43 -11.49
CA PRO A 98 -10.01 -17.01 -12.83
C PRO A 98 -11.16 -16.70 -13.78
N GLU A 99 -12.20 -17.54 -13.80
CA GLU A 99 -13.36 -17.36 -14.65
C GLU A 99 -14.24 -16.17 -14.20
N ASP A 100 -14.35 -15.92 -12.90
CA ASP A 100 -15.05 -14.76 -12.34
C ASP A 100 -14.30 -13.47 -12.66
N VAL A 101 -12.98 -13.47 -12.52
CA VAL A 101 -12.10 -12.35 -12.90
C VAL A 101 -12.24 -12.03 -14.39
N LYS A 102 -12.23 -13.04 -15.26
CA LYS A 102 -12.41 -12.84 -16.71
C LYS A 102 -13.74 -12.19 -17.02
N ARG A 103 -14.86 -12.71 -16.46
CA ARG A 103 -16.20 -12.12 -16.65
C ARG A 103 -16.28 -10.69 -16.11
N ALA A 104 -15.68 -10.43 -14.93
CA ALA A 104 -15.62 -9.09 -14.37
C ALA A 104 -14.86 -8.13 -15.30
N ILE A 105 -13.73 -8.55 -15.88
CA ILE A 105 -12.98 -7.74 -16.84
C ILE A 105 -13.79 -7.47 -18.11
N GLU A 106 -14.50 -8.47 -18.65
CA GLU A 106 -15.39 -8.28 -19.80
C GLU A 106 -16.50 -7.27 -19.49
N PHE A 107 -17.12 -7.38 -18.31
CA PHE A 107 -18.06 -6.38 -17.80
C PHE A 107 -17.45 -4.98 -17.75
N LEU A 108 -16.24 -4.84 -17.19
CA LEU A 108 -15.57 -3.54 -17.05
C LEU A 108 -15.19 -2.92 -18.40
N LYS A 109 -14.84 -3.72 -19.38
CA LYS A 109 -14.59 -3.25 -20.76
C LYS A 109 -15.86 -2.65 -21.36
N GLU A 110 -16.99 -3.37 -21.28
CA GLU A 110 -18.29 -2.87 -21.74
C GLU A 110 -18.73 -1.63 -20.94
N TYR A 111 -18.52 -1.65 -19.61
CA TYR A 111 -18.79 -0.52 -18.71
C TYR A 111 -18.04 0.76 -19.12
N CYS A 112 -16.78 0.63 -19.56
CA CYS A 112 -15.98 1.75 -20.07
C CYS A 112 -16.49 2.21 -21.45
N GLU A 113 -16.75 1.28 -22.37
CA GLU A 113 -17.22 1.58 -23.71
C GLU A 113 -18.55 2.35 -23.70
N GLU A 114 -19.50 1.95 -22.85
CA GLU A 114 -20.78 2.65 -22.67
C GLU A 114 -20.63 4.11 -22.16
N ARG A 115 -19.46 4.45 -21.62
CA ARG A 115 -19.14 5.78 -21.04
C ARG A 115 -18.10 6.56 -21.82
N ASP A 116 -17.76 6.07 -23.02
CA ASP A 116 -16.70 6.65 -23.86
C ASP A 116 -15.37 6.79 -23.12
N GLN A 117 -15.01 5.72 -22.38
CA GLN A 117 -13.78 5.66 -21.59
C GLN A 117 -12.88 4.52 -22.06
N GLU A 118 -11.57 4.71 -21.95
CA GLU A 118 -10.61 3.63 -22.18
C GLU A 118 -10.53 2.71 -20.95
N PHE A 119 -10.56 1.39 -21.22
CA PHE A 119 -10.31 0.41 -20.17
C PHE A 119 -8.82 0.33 -19.84
N ASN A 120 -8.49 0.61 -18.57
CA ASN A 120 -7.13 0.58 -18.03
C ASN A 120 -7.10 -0.16 -16.71
N MET A 121 -5.97 -0.82 -16.41
CA MET A 121 -5.75 -1.42 -15.09
C MET A 121 -4.45 -0.94 -14.46
N TYR A 122 -4.41 -0.96 -13.13
CA TYR A 122 -3.24 -0.62 -12.32
C TYR A 122 -2.98 -1.72 -11.27
N CYS A 123 -1.80 -1.70 -10.64
CA CYS A 123 -1.36 -2.69 -9.65
C CYS A 123 -1.44 -4.13 -10.18
N VAL A 124 -1.16 -4.32 -11.49
CA VAL A 124 -1.15 -5.63 -12.14
C VAL A 124 0.22 -6.27 -11.91
N THR A 125 0.25 -7.40 -11.19
CA THR A 125 1.48 -8.16 -10.97
C THR A 125 1.86 -8.97 -12.22
N PRO A 126 3.11 -9.48 -12.33
CA PRO A 126 3.51 -10.33 -13.45
C PRO A 126 2.59 -11.54 -13.65
N GLU A 127 2.20 -12.22 -12.57
CA GLU A 127 1.33 -13.39 -12.62
C GLU A 127 -0.08 -13.00 -13.11
N ALA A 128 -0.62 -11.86 -12.64
CA ALA A 128 -1.89 -11.33 -13.08
C ALA A 128 -1.86 -10.94 -14.58
N TRP A 129 -0.73 -10.37 -15.02
CA TRP A 129 -0.51 -10.05 -16.42
C TRP A 129 -0.46 -11.30 -17.31
N GLU A 130 0.26 -12.34 -16.91
CA GLU A 130 0.30 -13.60 -17.66
C GLU A 130 -1.09 -14.17 -17.85
N GLN A 131 -1.91 -14.19 -16.80
CA GLN A 131 -3.28 -14.64 -16.84
C GLN A 131 -4.12 -13.75 -17.79
N PHE A 132 -4.08 -12.44 -17.62
CA PHE A 132 -4.83 -11.48 -18.45
C PHE A 132 -4.42 -11.58 -19.93
N ASN A 133 -3.14 -11.59 -20.24
CA ASN A 133 -2.64 -11.66 -21.61
C ASN A 133 -2.97 -13.00 -22.29
N SER A 134 -3.16 -14.08 -21.52
CA SER A 134 -3.64 -15.36 -22.09
C SER A 134 -5.07 -15.28 -22.62
N TRP A 135 -5.91 -14.42 -22.04
CA TRP A 135 -7.29 -14.19 -22.49
C TRP A 135 -7.38 -13.18 -23.65
N TYR A 136 -6.47 -12.21 -23.69
CA TYR A 136 -6.49 -11.10 -24.66
C TYR A 136 -5.13 -10.93 -25.37
N PRO A 137 -4.62 -11.97 -26.05
CA PRO A 137 -3.27 -11.96 -26.60
C PRO A 137 -3.08 -10.83 -27.61
N GLY A 138 -2.05 -10.01 -27.38
CA GLY A 138 -1.65 -8.94 -28.30
C GLY A 138 -2.54 -7.70 -28.32
N GLN A 139 -3.63 -7.64 -27.54
CA GLN A 139 -4.56 -6.50 -27.51
C GLN A 139 -4.13 -5.40 -26.54
N TYR A 140 -3.36 -5.72 -25.53
CA TYR A 140 -2.92 -4.81 -24.46
C TYR A 140 -1.41 -4.87 -24.29
N GLU A 141 -0.89 -3.88 -23.61
CA GLU A 141 0.49 -3.83 -23.15
C GLU A 141 0.54 -3.51 -21.66
N ILE A 142 1.65 -3.84 -21.00
CA ILE A 142 1.91 -3.52 -19.61
C ILE A 142 3.20 -2.72 -19.47
N GLU A 143 3.15 -1.66 -18.67
CA GLU A 143 4.32 -0.90 -18.23
C GLU A 143 4.50 -1.08 -16.73
N TYR A 144 5.59 -1.71 -16.29
CA TYR A 144 5.91 -1.86 -14.88
C TYR A 144 6.51 -0.59 -14.30
N SER A 145 5.96 -0.14 -13.17
CA SER A 145 6.45 1.02 -12.46
C SER A 145 7.46 0.61 -11.38
N ARG A 146 8.71 1.06 -11.54
CA ARG A 146 9.73 0.83 -10.50
C ARG A 146 9.42 1.56 -9.20
N ASP A 147 8.74 2.69 -9.28
CA ASP A 147 8.41 3.56 -8.15
C ASP A 147 7.30 2.98 -7.27
N ASP A 148 6.46 2.11 -7.86
CA ASP A 148 5.32 1.45 -7.18
C ASP A 148 5.64 0.02 -6.71
N ALA A 149 6.84 -0.50 -6.98
CA ALA A 149 7.21 -1.85 -6.61
C ALA A 149 7.48 -1.99 -5.11
N ASP A 150 6.82 -2.96 -4.45
CA ASP A 150 7.00 -3.22 -3.03
C ASP A 150 8.32 -3.94 -2.76
N TYR A 151 8.95 -3.57 -1.65
CA TYR A 151 10.19 -4.16 -1.18
C TYR A 151 9.91 -5.32 -0.23
N ILE A 152 10.30 -6.52 -0.62
CA ILE A 152 10.11 -7.75 0.15
C ILE A 152 11.42 -8.22 0.76
N TYR A 153 11.41 -8.48 2.05
CA TYR A 153 12.58 -8.91 2.83
C TYR A 153 12.30 -10.23 3.53
N GLU A 154 13.36 -11.02 3.77
CA GLU A 154 13.27 -12.13 4.71
C GLU A 154 13.14 -11.59 6.14
N ALA A 155 12.10 -11.99 6.88
CA ALA A 155 11.84 -11.55 8.24
C ALA A 155 13.03 -11.85 9.16
N GLU A 156 13.59 -13.07 9.10
CA GLU A 156 14.77 -13.47 9.87
C GLU A 156 15.97 -12.53 9.64
N LYS A 157 16.19 -12.10 8.38
CA LYS A 157 17.31 -11.18 8.08
C LYS A 157 17.08 -9.78 8.59
N LEU A 158 15.85 -9.30 8.62
CA LEU A 158 15.53 -8.00 9.23
C LEU A 158 15.66 -8.05 10.75
N ALA A 159 15.23 -9.12 11.40
CA ALA A 159 15.33 -9.32 12.84
C ALA A 159 16.79 -9.45 13.29
N THR A 160 17.58 -10.30 12.64
CA THR A 160 18.96 -10.59 13.04
C THR A 160 20.00 -9.64 12.46
N LEU A 161 19.67 -9.00 11.33
CA LEU A 161 20.60 -8.22 10.49
C LEU A 161 21.88 -9.00 10.16
N SER A 162 21.77 -10.31 9.98
CA SER A 162 22.92 -11.22 9.79
C SER A 162 23.65 -10.98 8.47
N GLY A 163 24.93 -11.35 8.42
CA GLY A 163 25.77 -11.28 7.23
C GLY A 163 26.51 -9.95 7.03
N LYS A 164 27.52 -9.99 6.13
CA LYS A 164 28.41 -8.83 5.87
C LYS A 164 27.68 -7.64 5.25
N LYS A 165 26.67 -7.90 4.41
CA LYS A 165 25.93 -6.84 3.68
C LYS A 165 25.09 -5.95 4.60
N LEU A 166 24.71 -6.43 5.79
CA LEU A 166 23.92 -5.69 6.79
C LEU A 166 24.77 -5.15 7.96
N HIS A 167 26.11 -5.25 7.88
CA HIS A 167 27.01 -4.76 8.92
C HIS A 167 26.77 -3.29 9.27
N ALA A 168 26.55 -2.43 8.27
CA ALA A 168 26.28 -1.01 8.51
C ALA A 168 25.01 -0.80 9.36
N LYS A 169 23.96 -1.61 9.12
CA LYS A 169 22.70 -1.53 9.93
C LYS A 169 22.96 -1.96 11.38
N ARG A 170 23.72 -3.03 11.60
CA ARG A 170 24.13 -3.43 12.97
C ARG A 170 24.93 -2.35 13.67
N ASN A 171 25.83 -1.66 12.94
CA ASN A 171 26.61 -0.57 13.53
C ASN A 171 25.70 0.60 13.97
N HIS A 172 24.68 0.95 13.19
CA HIS A 172 23.70 1.97 13.60
C HIS A 172 22.96 1.57 14.88
N ILE A 173 22.53 0.30 14.98
CA ILE A 173 21.86 -0.22 16.18
C ILE A 173 22.81 -0.26 17.38
N ASN A 174 24.03 -0.74 17.19
CA ASN A 174 25.02 -0.78 18.28
C ASN A 174 25.34 0.63 18.79
N LYS A 175 25.46 1.59 17.88
CA LYS A 175 25.65 3.00 18.25
C LYS A 175 24.45 3.54 19.01
N PHE A 176 23.21 3.30 18.53
CA PHE A 176 22.00 3.69 19.23
C PHE A 176 21.97 3.14 20.67
N LYS A 177 22.25 1.84 20.86
CA LYS A 177 22.27 1.19 22.17
C LYS A 177 23.37 1.75 23.11
N ALA A 178 24.51 2.17 22.55
CA ALA A 178 25.60 2.77 23.32
C ALA A 178 25.30 4.23 23.71
N GLU A 179 24.57 4.97 22.91
CA GLU A 179 24.20 6.38 23.16
C GLU A 179 22.95 6.53 24.03
N HIS A 180 22.12 5.50 24.11
CA HIS A 180 20.81 5.49 24.78
C HIS A 180 20.68 4.26 25.68
N GLU A 181 21.27 4.29 26.88
CA GLU A 181 21.27 3.15 27.81
C GLU A 181 19.84 2.79 28.29
N ASN A 182 18.96 3.79 28.41
CA ASN A 182 17.58 3.64 28.89
C ASN A 182 16.57 3.50 27.70
N TRP A 183 16.96 2.81 26.64
CA TRP A 183 16.01 2.49 25.59
C TRP A 183 15.13 1.29 25.96
N SER A 184 13.91 1.26 25.45
CA SER A 184 13.02 0.10 25.56
C SER A 184 12.17 -0.05 24.30
N TYR A 185 11.77 -1.28 24.03
CA TYR A 185 10.73 -1.60 23.02
C TYR A 185 9.51 -2.15 23.73
N GLU A 186 8.33 -1.74 23.29
CA GLU A 186 7.06 -2.26 23.79
C GLU A 186 6.04 -2.40 22.64
N PRO A 187 5.07 -3.33 22.74
CA PRO A 187 3.94 -3.37 21.82
C PRO A 187 3.11 -2.10 21.94
N MET A 188 2.53 -1.68 20.80
CA MET A 188 1.51 -0.64 20.78
C MET A 188 0.20 -1.20 21.31
N THR A 189 -0.42 -0.51 22.26
CA THR A 189 -1.67 -0.86 22.93
C THR A 189 -2.59 0.35 23.00
N GLU A 190 -3.87 0.14 23.31
CA GLU A 190 -4.82 1.26 23.49
C GLU A 190 -4.35 2.29 24.53
N GLU A 191 -3.54 1.89 25.51
CA GLU A 191 -3.05 2.76 26.58
C GLU A 191 -1.96 3.74 26.13
N ASN A 192 -1.17 3.37 25.10
CA ASN A 192 -0.05 4.20 24.62
C ASN A 192 -0.30 4.83 23.23
N LEU A 193 -1.50 4.63 22.64
CA LEU A 193 -1.87 5.22 21.34
C LEU A 193 -1.84 6.74 21.32
N GLU A 194 -2.28 7.39 22.41
CA GLU A 194 -2.28 8.85 22.49
C GLU A 194 -0.85 9.42 22.45
N GLU A 195 0.10 8.79 23.13
CA GLU A 195 1.51 9.20 23.07
C GLU A 195 2.07 9.04 21.64
N CYS A 196 1.73 7.92 20.94
CA CYS A 196 2.09 7.73 19.54
C CYS A 196 1.48 8.80 18.64
N PHE A 197 0.23 9.18 18.90
CA PHE A 197 -0.46 10.22 18.16
C PHE A 197 0.24 11.58 18.34
N GLN A 198 0.63 11.94 19.56
CA GLN A 198 1.38 13.16 19.85
C GLN A 198 2.77 13.15 19.20
N MET A 199 3.47 12.00 19.23
CA MET A 199 4.73 11.82 18.49
C MET A 199 4.54 12.02 16.99
N ALA A 200 3.47 11.48 16.39
CA ALA A 200 3.17 11.65 14.98
C ALA A 200 2.90 13.10 14.59
N LEU A 201 2.17 13.85 15.43
CA LEU A 201 1.94 15.29 15.23
C LEU A 201 3.24 16.10 15.28
N LYS A 202 4.11 15.82 16.25
CA LYS A 202 5.41 16.46 16.34
C LYS A 202 6.27 16.14 15.12
N TRP A 203 6.32 14.87 14.72
CA TRP A 203 7.04 14.42 13.52
C TRP A 203 6.54 15.15 12.26
N ARG A 204 5.20 15.32 12.12
CA ARG A 204 4.57 16.07 11.02
C ARG A 204 5.12 17.49 10.92
N ASN A 205 5.18 18.20 12.04
CA ASN A 205 5.66 19.59 12.10
C ASN A 205 7.15 19.68 11.73
N GLU A 206 7.97 18.78 12.26
CA GLU A 206 9.41 18.75 12.00
C GLU A 206 9.75 18.42 10.54
N ASN A 207 8.87 17.71 9.80
CA ASN A 207 9.12 17.25 8.42
C ASN A 207 8.39 18.06 7.35
N GLY A 208 7.76 19.20 7.70
CA GLY A 208 7.12 20.11 6.75
C GLY A 208 6.00 19.46 5.93
N CYS A 209 5.21 18.58 6.56
CA CYS A 209 4.19 17.81 5.84
C CYS A 209 3.02 18.68 5.35
N GLU A 210 2.84 19.88 5.86
CA GLU A 210 1.76 20.79 5.46
C GLU A 210 1.96 21.37 4.06
N GLU A 211 3.21 21.51 3.64
CA GLU A 211 3.59 22.07 2.34
C GLU A 211 3.63 21.03 1.21
N ASP A 212 3.63 19.72 1.54
CA ASP A 212 3.69 18.61 0.58
C ASP A 212 2.40 17.77 0.66
N LEU A 213 1.59 17.80 -0.41
CA LEU A 213 0.32 17.09 -0.48
C LEU A 213 0.45 15.56 -0.23
N ASN A 214 1.55 14.94 -0.69
CA ASN A 214 1.77 13.51 -0.51
C ASN A 214 2.14 13.19 0.94
N LYS A 215 3.05 13.96 1.53
CA LYS A 215 3.39 13.82 2.94
C LYS A 215 2.18 14.09 3.84
N ASN A 216 1.36 15.06 3.47
CA ASN A 216 0.13 15.36 4.21
C ASN A 216 -0.87 14.21 4.12
N ALA A 217 -1.05 13.60 2.94
CA ALA A 217 -1.90 12.42 2.78
C ALA A 217 -1.38 11.23 3.62
N GLU A 218 -0.07 10.96 3.58
CA GLU A 218 0.57 9.92 4.39
C GLU A 218 0.38 10.18 5.90
N MET A 219 0.47 11.44 6.34
CA MET A 219 0.21 11.80 7.73
C MET A 219 -1.27 11.63 8.11
N CYS A 220 -2.21 11.94 7.21
CA CYS A 220 -3.62 11.64 7.44
C CYS A 220 -3.85 10.13 7.61
N VAL A 221 -3.22 9.30 6.78
CA VAL A 221 -3.25 7.84 6.91
C VAL A 221 -2.65 7.41 8.26
N THR A 222 -1.48 7.91 8.62
CA THR A 222 -0.81 7.62 9.91
C THR A 222 -1.71 7.95 11.10
N LEU A 223 -2.29 9.15 11.15
CA LEU A 223 -3.15 9.57 12.26
C LEU A 223 -4.46 8.78 12.33
N ASN A 224 -5.03 8.42 11.17
CA ASN A 224 -6.23 7.58 11.13
C ASN A 224 -5.93 6.12 11.51
N SER A 225 -4.75 5.58 11.17
CA SER A 225 -4.31 4.26 11.65
C SER A 225 -4.24 4.20 13.18
N LEU A 226 -3.70 5.26 13.81
CA LEU A 226 -3.65 5.34 15.27
C LEU A 226 -5.05 5.47 15.90
N ARG A 227 -5.94 6.28 15.29
CA ARG A 227 -7.31 6.47 15.80
C ARG A 227 -8.18 5.22 15.68
N LEU A 228 -7.98 4.43 14.64
CA LEU A 228 -8.76 3.25 14.30
C LEU A 228 -7.96 1.96 14.54
N PHE A 229 -6.93 2.03 15.39
CA PHE A 229 -5.97 0.95 15.58
C PHE A 229 -6.64 -0.37 15.95
N LYS A 230 -7.60 -0.30 16.87
CA LYS A 230 -8.36 -1.46 17.34
C LYS A 230 -9.35 -1.96 16.29
N GLU A 231 -10.14 -1.08 15.69
CA GLU A 231 -11.15 -1.42 14.69
C GLU A 231 -10.51 -2.02 13.43
N LEU A 232 -9.32 -1.55 13.09
CA LEU A 232 -8.53 -2.07 11.98
C LEU A 232 -7.72 -3.33 12.35
N GLU A 233 -7.67 -3.71 13.65
CA GLU A 233 -6.91 -4.85 14.16
C GLU A 233 -5.42 -4.77 13.80
N LEU A 234 -4.88 -3.57 13.89
CA LEU A 234 -3.48 -3.31 13.57
C LEU A 234 -2.54 -3.84 14.66
N ILE A 235 -1.32 -4.15 14.26
CA ILE A 235 -0.22 -4.52 15.14
C ILE A 235 0.81 -3.40 15.08
N GLY A 236 1.28 -2.94 16.24
CA GLY A 236 2.25 -1.87 16.31
C GLY A 236 3.34 -2.11 17.36
N GLY A 237 4.43 -1.38 17.21
CA GLY A 237 5.54 -1.38 18.14
C GLY A 237 6.10 0.02 18.37
N ILE A 238 6.61 0.25 19.54
CA ILE A 238 7.08 1.55 20.05
C ILE A 238 8.52 1.42 20.54
N LEU A 239 9.34 2.40 20.21
CA LEU A 239 10.69 2.54 20.74
C LEU A 239 10.73 3.78 21.65
N ARG A 240 11.17 3.59 22.89
CA ARG A 240 11.40 4.69 23.85
C ARG A 240 12.87 4.90 24.12
N VAL A 241 13.20 6.14 24.46
CA VAL A 241 14.48 6.55 25.04
C VAL A 241 14.16 7.46 26.23
N ASP A 242 14.70 7.13 27.39
CA ASP A 242 14.43 7.86 28.64
C ASP A 242 12.94 8.04 28.96
N GLY A 243 12.12 7.06 28.58
CA GLY A 243 10.66 7.06 28.74
C GLY A 243 9.87 7.74 27.62
N GLU A 244 10.49 8.54 26.77
CA GLU A 244 9.84 9.25 25.67
C GLU A 244 9.78 8.39 24.40
N ILE A 245 8.65 8.43 23.65
CA ILE A 245 8.52 7.74 22.35
C ILE A 245 9.39 8.46 21.32
N VAL A 246 10.32 7.72 20.72
CA VAL A 246 11.23 8.23 19.69
C VAL A 246 10.98 7.62 18.31
N ALA A 247 10.28 6.48 18.26
CA ALA A 247 9.84 5.85 17.04
C ALA A 247 8.64 4.93 17.28
N PHE A 248 7.84 4.72 16.24
CA PHE A 248 6.81 3.68 16.20
C PHE A 248 6.66 3.10 14.80
N THR A 249 6.06 1.92 14.74
CA THR A 249 5.72 1.24 13.49
C THR A 249 4.37 0.56 13.61
N ILE A 250 3.66 0.43 12.49
CA ILE A 250 2.33 -0.18 12.40
C ILE A 250 2.26 -1.04 11.15
N GLY A 251 1.65 -2.22 11.27
CA GLY A 251 1.42 -3.12 10.18
C GLY A 251 0.33 -4.15 10.48
N GLU A 252 0.17 -5.10 9.56
CA GLU A 252 -0.79 -6.20 9.67
C GLU A 252 -0.31 -7.43 8.89
N GLU A 253 -0.96 -8.57 9.08
CA GLU A 253 -0.82 -9.73 8.19
C GLU A 253 -1.30 -9.39 6.79
N LEU A 254 -0.45 -9.59 5.78
CA LEU A 254 -0.82 -9.41 4.38
C LEU A 254 -1.35 -10.72 3.77
N CYS A 255 -0.62 -11.81 4.01
CA CYS A 255 -1.01 -13.17 3.66
C CYS A 255 -0.24 -14.16 4.54
N GLU A 256 -0.53 -15.46 4.41
CA GLU A 256 -0.01 -16.53 5.27
C GLU A 256 1.49 -16.44 5.58
N ASP A 257 2.32 -16.05 4.60
CA ASP A 257 3.79 -16.02 4.74
C ASP A 257 4.39 -14.61 4.78
N THR A 258 3.56 -13.55 4.72
CA THR A 258 4.04 -12.16 4.58
C THR A 258 3.29 -11.23 5.50
N PHE A 259 4.03 -10.47 6.28
CA PHE A 259 3.55 -9.33 7.07
C PHE A 259 3.83 -8.04 6.31
N VAL A 260 2.92 -7.05 6.35
CA VAL A 260 3.14 -5.73 5.76
C VAL A 260 3.32 -4.66 6.83
N VAL A 261 4.35 -3.83 6.65
CA VAL A 261 4.60 -2.63 7.46
C VAL A 261 4.16 -1.42 6.68
N HIS A 262 3.04 -0.83 7.08
CA HIS A 262 2.44 0.35 6.46
C HIS A 262 3.11 1.65 6.89
N ILE A 263 3.46 1.74 8.17
CA ILE A 263 3.94 2.97 8.81
C ILE A 263 5.19 2.67 9.63
N GLU A 264 6.22 3.48 9.42
CA GLU A 264 7.41 3.50 10.26
C GLU A 264 7.84 4.97 10.41
N LYS A 265 7.79 5.48 11.62
CA LYS A 265 8.16 6.86 11.95
C LYS A 265 9.19 6.87 13.08
N ALA A 266 10.22 7.69 12.91
CA ALA A 266 11.24 7.93 13.95
C ALA A 266 11.74 9.37 13.85
N TYR A 267 12.20 9.93 14.96
CA TYR A 267 12.89 11.20 14.93
C TYR A 267 14.27 11.06 14.28
N ALA A 268 14.50 11.80 13.20
CA ALA A 268 15.76 11.78 12.45
C ALA A 268 16.96 12.27 13.30
N THR A 269 16.69 13.08 14.32
CA THR A 269 17.68 13.59 15.28
C THR A 269 18.23 12.50 16.17
N ILE A 270 17.53 11.36 16.33
CA ILE A 270 17.98 10.22 17.14
C ILE A 270 18.60 9.18 16.21
N GLN A 271 19.93 9.21 16.16
CA GLN A 271 20.67 8.37 15.23
C GLN A 271 20.46 6.88 15.53
N GLY A 272 20.02 6.12 14.53
CA GLY A 272 19.78 4.69 14.66
C GLY A 272 18.36 4.30 15.10
N ALA A 273 17.47 5.27 15.39
CA ALA A 273 16.08 4.98 15.79
C ALA A 273 15.31 4.19 14.72
N TYR A 274 15.38 4.57 13.42
CA TYR A 274 14.75 3.80 12.34
C TYR A 274 15.25 2.34 12.24
N PRO A 275 16.56 2.05 12.17
CA PRO A 275 17.03 0.67 12.21
C PRO A 275 16.63 -0.09 13.47
N MET A 276 16.60 0.59 14.61
CA MET A 276 16.26 -0.04 15.89
C MET A 276 14.79 -0.43 15.96
N ILE A 277 13.86 0.49 15.62
CA ILE A 277 12.44 0.16 15.63
C ILE A 277 12.11 -0.93 14.59
N ASN A 278 12.70 -0.87 13.41
CA ASN A 278 12.49 -1.89 12.38
C ASN A 278 12.94 -3.27 12.89
N GLN A 279 14.15 -3.40 13.43
CA GLN A 279 14.66 -4.67 13.96
C GLN A 279 13.75 -5.20 15.07
N GLN A 280 13.46 -4.38 16.07
CA GLN A 280 12.69 -4.79 17.25
C GLN A 280 11.26 -5.20 16.86
N PHE A 281 10.62 -4.45 15.99
CA PHE A 281 9.28 -4.79 15.53
C PHE A 281 9.25 -6.12 14.78
N VAL A 282 10.18 -6.34 13.86
CA VAL A 282 10.24 -7.60 13.10
C VAL A 282 10.53 -8.78 14.03
N GLU A 283 11.44 -8.61 14.99
CA GLU A 283 11.77 -9.64 15.97
C GLU A 283 10.57 -10.07 16.82
N HIS A 284 9.69 -9.12 17.18
CA HIS A 284 8.56 -9.39 18.08
C HIS A 284 7.24 -9.71 17.33
N ALA A 285 6.96 -9.02 16.25
CA ALA A 285 5.66 -9.10 15.55
C ALA A 285 5.69 -9.95 14.26
N CYS A 286 6.87 -10.12 13.63
CA CYS A 286 6.95 -10.79 12.33
C CYS A 286 7.67 -12.15 12.36
N LYS A 287 7.96 -12.72 13.53
CA LYS A 287 8.75 -13.96 13.68
C LYS A 287 8.13 -15.18 13.02
N ASP A 288 6.81 -15.21 12.91
CA ASP A 288 6.05 -16.34 12.35
C ASP A 288 5.85 -16.20 10.82
N TYR A 289 6.30 -15.08 10.24
CA TYR A 289 6.22 -14.82 8.81
C TYR A 289 7.58 -15.04 8.15
N ARG A 290 7.55 -15.55 6.92
CA ARG A 290 8.76 -15.69 6.11
C ARG A 290 9.25 -14.36 5.56
N TYR A 291 8.31 -13.48 5.18
CA TYR A 291 8.59 -12.22 4.53
C TYR A 291 7.98 -11.03 5.25
N VAL A 292 8.63 -9.87 5.07
CA VAL A 292 8.11 -8.56 5.44
C VAL A 292 8.05 -7.71 4.18
N ASN A 293 6.85 -7.24 3.83
CA ASN A 293 6.63 -6.21 2.82
C ASN A 293 6.73 -4.84 3.51
N ARG A 294 7.60 -3.96 3.00
CA ARG A 294 7.76 -2.58 3.50
C ARG A 294 7.32 -1.55 2.47
N GLU A 295 6.36 -1.91 1.63
CA GLU A 295 5.76 -1.08 0.58
C GLU A 295 6.77 -0.49 -0.43
N GLU A 296 6.29 0.38 -1.31
CA GLU A 296 7.05 1.03 -2.37
C GLU A 296 7.87 2.24 -1.88
N ASP A 297 8.76 2.80 -2.75
CA ASP A 297 9.53 4.02 -2.47
C ASP A 297 8.93 5.29 -3.08
N THR A 298 7.86 5.17 -3.84
CA THR A 298 7.13 6.28 -4.50
C THR A 298 8.01 7.23 -5.33
N GLY A 299 9.15 6.74 -5.84
CA GLY A 299 10.11 7.52 -6.60
C GLY A 299 11.03 8.43 -5.76
N SER A 300 10.97 8.33 -4.42
CA SER A 300 11.87 9.07 -3.54
C SER A 300 13.25 8.41 -3.50
N GLU A 301 14.28 9.10 -3.99
CA GLU A 301 15.66 8.57 -4.02
C GLU A 301 16.20 8.24 -2.63
N GLY A 302 15.88 9.08 -1.64
CA GLY A 302 16.28 8.86 -0.24
C GLY A 302 15.66 7.61 0.35
N LEU A 303 14.35 7.43 0.15
CA LEU A 303 13.60 6.26 0.61
C LEU A 303 14.06 4.99 -0.13
N ARG A 304 14.26 5.09 -1.46
CA ARG A 304 14.82 4.00 -2.29
C ARG A 304 16.17 3.53 -1.76
N LYS A 305 17.09 4.47 -1.53
CA LYS A 305 18.42 4.15 -0.96
C LYS A 305 18.30 3.49 0.42
N ALA A 306 17.41 4.01 1.27
CA ALA A 306 17.16 3.44 2.59
C ALA A 306 16.64 2.00 2.48
N LYS A 307 15.61 1.74 1.67
CA LYS A 307 15.00 0.41 1.46
C LYS A 307 16.00 -0.57 0.83
N LEU A 308 16.70 -0.20 -0.22
CA LEU A 308 17.73 -1.04 -0.86
C LEU A 308 18.89 -1.40 0.09
N SER A 309 19.19 -0.55 1.07
CA SER A 309 20.28 -0.80 2.04
C SER A 309 20.00 -1.99 2.97
N TYR A 310 18.73 -2.42 3.11
CA TYR A 310 18.33 -3.63 3.84
C TYR A 310 18.34 -4.91 2.98
N ARG A 311 18.68 -4.79 1.68
CA ARG A 311 18.84 -5.94 0.76
C ARG A 311 17.55 -6.74 0.59
N PRO A 312 16.53 -6.19 -0.06
CA PRO A 312 15.31 -6.93 -0.36
C PRO A 312 15.63 -8.22 -1.13
N VAL A 313 14.86 -9.26 -0.90
CA VAL A 313 15.00 -10.56 -1.59
C VAL A 313 14.50 -10.43 -3.02
N PHE A 314 13.36 -9.76 -3.17
CA PHE A 314 12.75 -9.40 -4.44
C PHE A 314 11.87 -8.16 -4.29
N LEU A 315 11.37 -7.67 -5.41
CA LEU A 315 10.38 -6.63 -5.47
C LEU A 315 9.07 -7.23 -6.00
N THR A 316 7.93 -6.88 -5.39
CA THR A 316 6.64 -7.16 -5.99
C THR A 316 6.36 -6.08 -7.04
N GLU A 317 6.60 -6.43 -8.30
CA GLU A 317 6.39 -5.52 -9.42
C GLU A 317 4.90 -5.26 -9.64
N LYS A 318 4.58 -4.03 -10.03
CA LYS A 318 3.21 -3.58 -10.33
C LYS A 318 3.21 -2.81 -11.64
N GLY A 319 2.32 -3.18 -12.54
CA GLY A 319 2.22 -2.59 -13.87
C GLY A 319 0.89 -1.91 -14.11
N TYR A 320 0.90 -1.11 -15.16
CA TYR A 320 -0.26 -0.45 -15.76
C TYR A 320 -0.55 -1.11 -17.09
N VAL A 321 -1.79 -1.58 -17.25
CA VAL A 321 -2.25 -2.22 -18.48
C VAL A 321 -3.10 -1.23 -19.26
N THR A 322 -2.72 -1.03 -20.53
CA THR A 322 -3.41 -0.16 -21.48
C THR A 322 -3.64 -0.88 -22.79
N LYS A 323 -4.63 -0.44 -23.57
CA LYS A 323 -4.89 -0.95 -24.92
C LYS A 323 -3.75 -0.50 -25.86
N LYS A 324 -3.32 -1.40 -26.74
CA LYS A 324 -2.35 -1.09 -27.81
C LYS A 324 -2.94 -0.22 -28.90
#